data_25da5a93e57bc17e83b5861984b7c6cf
#
_entry.id   25da5a93e57bc17e83b5861984b7c6cf
#
_cell.length_a   1.000
_cell.length_b   1.000
_cell.length_c   1.000
_cell.angle_alpha   90.00
_cell.angle_beta   90.00
_cell.angle_gamma   90.00
#
_symmetry.space_group_name_H-M   'P 1'
#
loop_
_entity.id
_entity.type
_entity.pdbx_description
1 polymer ?
#
loop_
_entity_poly.entity_id
_entity_poly.type
_entity_poly.pdbx_seq_one_letter_code
_entity_poly.pdbx_strand_id
1 'polypeptide(L)'
;MIFARGTDEPPGIGVVGQALLDSLRSKVKKKDVRAYAVRYPASWDFTGVAVGANDASAHAQATAASCPKTDIVLGGYSQGAAVVDVVTTSPIAGLGFRNPMPAAMADRVSAVAVFGNPSARVGQPLTMLSPLYGAKTADLCNTADPICSLGRNWPSHTSYPQSGLVKVAADWITKHL
;
A
#
# COMPACT_ATOMS: atom_id res chain seq x y z
N MET A 1 4.32 3.01 9.12
CA MET A 1 3.68 2.85 7.80
C MET A 1 4.75 2.75 6.73
N ILE A 2 4.69 1.76 5.84
CA ILE A 2 5.55 1.59 4.66
C ILE A 2 4.68 1.90 3.46
N PHE A 3 5.04 2.91 2.64
CA PHE A 3 4.16 3.38 1.58
C PHE A 3 4.89 3.51 0.23
N ALA A 4 4.29 2.95 -0.82
CA ALA A 4 4.76 3.05 -2.19
C ALA A 4 3.93 4.10 -2.95
N ARG A 5 4.61 5.12 -3.49
CA ARG A 5 4.01 6.22 -4.25
C ARG A 5 3.49 5.79 -5.62
N GLY A 6 2.75 6.64 -6.28
CA GLY A 6 2.30 6.42 -7.66
C GLY A 6 3.37 6.74 -8.71
N THR A 7 3.07 6.40 -9.97
CA THR A 7 3.93 6.67 -11.14
C THR A 7 4.23 8.17 -11.25
N ASP A 8 5.47 8.50 -11.58
CA ASP A 8 6.00 9.85 -11.77
C ASP A 8 5.92 10.78 -10.54
N GLU A 9 5.47 10.29 -9.38
CA GLU A 9 5.62 11.06 -8.15
C GLU A 9 7.11 11.15 -7.74
N PRO A 10 7.57 12.31 -7.24
CA PRO A 10 8.93 12.46 -6.78
C PRO A 10 9.26 11.51 -5.61
N PRO A 11 10.55 11.20 -5.35
CA PRO A 11 10.97 10.37 -4.22
C PRO A 11 10.34 10.82 -2.89
N GLY A 12 9.72 9.87 -2.19
CA GLY A 12 8.92 10.11 -0.99
C GLY A 12 7.76 9.13 -0.91
N ILE A 13 6.79 9.42 -0.04
CA ILE A 13 5.56 8.63 0.10
C ILE A 13 4.43 9.10 -0.85
N GLY A 14 4.68 10.11 -1.67
CA GLY A 14 3.71 10.68 -2.60
C GLY A 14 2.58 11.45 -1.90
N VAL A 15 1.71 12.06 -2.71
CA VAL A 15 0.63 12.93 -2.19
C VAL A 15 -0.40 12.15 -1.39
N VAL A 16 -0.79 10.97 -1.87
CA VAL A 16 -1.77 10.10 -1.19
C VAL A 16 -1.19 9.54 0.11
N GLY A 17 0.07 9.11 0.09
CA GLY A 17 0.78 8.62 1.28
C GLY A 17 0.94 9.70 2.35
N GLN A 18 1.23 10.95 1.94
CA GLN A 18 1.32 12.07 2.87
C GLN A 18 -0.04 12.37 3.53
N ALA A 19 -1.10 12.43 2.75
CA ALA A 19 -2.45 12.66 3.26
C ALA A 19 -2.88 11.54 4.25
N LEU A 20 -2.53 10.28 3.95
CA LEU A 20 -2.79 9.16 4.86
C LEU A 20 -2.00 9.27 6.16
N LEU A 21 -0.71 9.62 6.08
CA LEU A 21 0.16 9.82 7.26
C LEU A 21 -0.40 10.90 8.18
N ASP A 22 -0.81 12.03 7.61
CA ASP A 22 -1.36 13.15 8.37
C ASP A 22 -2.70 12.78 9.02
N SER A 23 -3.56 12.05 8.29
CA SER A 23 -4.81 11.53 8.82
C SER A 23 -4.59 10.55 9.99
N LEU A 24 -3.62 9.63 9.85
CA LEU A 24 -3.27 8.69 10.94
C LEU A 24 -2.73 9.43 12.16
N ARG A 25 -1.81 10.37 11.99
CA ARG A 25 -1.26 11.18 13.09
C ARG A 25 -2.33 11.96 13.84
N SER A 26 -3.36 12.43 13.13
CA SER A 26 -4.47 13.14 13.75
C SER A 26 -5.34 12.23 14.63
N LYS A 27 -5.45 10.93 14.28
CA LYS A 27 -6.33 9.95 14.93
C LYS A 27 -5.62 9.16 16.03
N VAL A 28 -4.37 8.74 15.80
CA VAL A 28 -3.62 7.85 16.69
C VAL A 28 -2.73 8.68 17.63
N LYS A 29 -3.36 9.28 18.67
CA LYS A 29 -2.67 10.20 19.60
C LYS A 29 -1.64 9.53 20.54
N LYS A 30 -1.76 8.22 20.78
CA LYS A 30 -0.93 7.49 21.76
C LYS A 30 0.24 6.73 21.13
N LYS A 31 0.38 6.75 19.80
CA LYS A 31 1.43 6.06 19.08
C LYS A 31 2.20 7.06 18.19
N ASP A 32 3.51 6.89 18.08
CA ASP A 32 4.33 7.64 17.13
C ASP A 32 4.16 7.03 15.73
N VAL A 33 3.55 7.78 14.82
CA VAL A 33 3.29 7.33 13.45
C VAL A 33 4.40 7.82 12.54
N ARG A 34 5.26 6.91 12.10
CA ARG A 34 6.34 7.15 11.15
C ARG A 34 6.03 6.55 9.79
N ALA A 35 6.57 7.14 8.74
CA ALA A 35 6.47 6.63 7.39
C ALA A 35 7.85 6.28 6.82
N TYR A 36 7.90 5.16 6.11
CA TYR A 36 8.99 4.77 5.24
C TYR A 36 8.52 4.87 3.79
N ALA A 37 9.27 5.60 2.97
CA ALA A 37 9.01 5.70 1.54
C ALA A 37 9.70 4.55 0.81
N VAL A 38 8.92 3.70 0.15
CA VAL A 38 9.44 2.60 -0.66
C VAL A 38 10.34 3.13 -1.78
N ARG A 39 11.53 2.59 -1.88
CA ARG A 39 12.56 3.00 -2.83
C ARG A 39 12.42 2.21 -4.12
N TYR A 40 11.89 2.85 -5.15
CA TYR A 40 11.78 2.27 -6.48
C TYR A 40 11.63 3.38 -7.53
N PRO A 41 11.81 3.09 -8.83
CA PRO A 41 11.76 4.12 -9.88
C PRO A 41 10.43 4.87 -9.96
N ALA A 42 9.30 4.19 -9.74
CA ALA A 42 7.95 4.71 -9.93
C ALA A 42 7.76 5.35 -11.32
N SER A 43 8.29 4.70 -12.35
CA SER A 43 8.21 5.14 -13.74
C SER A 43 7.17 4.33 -14.52
N TRP A 44 6.91 4.72 -15.76
CA TRP A 44 6.03 3.96 -16.66
C TRP A 44 6.56 2.57 -17.04
N ASP A 45 7.82 2.29 -16.74
CA ASP A 45 8.35 0.92 -16.78
C ASP A 45 7.92 0.15 -15.52
N PHE A 46 6.87 -0.64 -15.68
CA PHE A 46 6.29 -1.44 -14.59
C PHE A 46 7.20 -2.56 -14.07
N THR A 47 8.33 -2.84 -14.71
CA THR A 47 9.35 -3.76 -14.14
C THR A 47 9.89 -3.23 -12.81
N GLY A 48 9.83 -1.92 -12.59
CA GLY A 48 10.15 -1.26 -11.32
C GLY A 48 9.29 -1.68 -10.13
N VAL A 49 8.10 -2.26 -10.35
CA VAL A 49 7.23 -2.79 -9.28
C VAL A 49 7.94 -3.85 -8.46
N ALA A 50 8.69 -4.76 -9.10
CA ALA A 50 9.46 -5.78 -8.39
C ALA A 50 10.58 -5.19 -7.52
N VAL A 51 11.21 -4.08 -7.96
CA VAL A 51 12.20 -3.34 -7.16
C VAL A 51 11.53 -2.80 -5.90
N GLY A 52 10.37 -2.15 -6.04
CA GLY A 52 9.58 -1.63 -4.93
C GLY A 52 9.12 -2.73 -3.97
N ALA A 53 8.68 -3.87 -4.50
CA ALA A 53 8.28 -5.01 -3.69
C ALA A 53 9.43 -5.59 -2.86
N ASN A 54 10.63 -5.70 -3.44
CA ASN A 54 11.82 -6.13 -2.70
C ASN A 54 12.18 -5.17 -1.56
N ASP A 55 12.15 -3.87 -1.82
CA ASP A 55 12.47 -2.84 -0.81
C ASP A 55 11.42 -2.80 0.30
N ALA A 56 10.13 -2.83 -0.05
CA ALA A 56 9.03 -2.83 0.93
C ALA A 56 9.08 -4.07 1.83
N SER A 57 9.27 -5.25 1.23
CA SER A 57 9.39 -6.52 1.96
C SER A 57 10.59 -6.53 2.89
N ALA A 58 11.77 -6.12 2.39
CA ALA A 58 12.98 -6.05 3.20
C ALA A 58 12.81 -5.12 4.40
N HIS A 59 12.22 -3.93 4.19
CA HIS A 59 11.98 -2.97 5.27
C HIS A 59 10.96 -3.48 6.28
N ALA A 60 9.89 -4.15 5.84
CA ALA A 60 8.90 -4.74 6.72
C ALA A 60 9.52 -5.81 7.62
N GLN A 61 10.31 -6.73 7.04
CA GLN A 61 10.98 -7.81 7.78
C GLN A 61 12.02 -7.24 8.76
N ALA A 62 12.83 -6.26 8.35
CA ALA A 62 13.80 -5.60 9.23
C ALA A 62 13.11 -4.86 10.38
N THR A 63 11.99 -4.18 10.12
CA THR A 63 11.18 -3.52 11.16
C THR A 63 10.60 -4.53 12.15
N ALA A 64 10.07 -5.65 11.67
CA ALA A 64 9.52 -6.69 12.53
C ALA A 64 10.59 -7.30 13.44
N ALA A 65 11.82 -7.49 12.93
CA ALA A 65 12.94 -8.05 13.66
C ALA A 65 13.50 -7.08 14.72
N SER A 66 13.70 -5.80 14.35
CA SER A 66 14.33 -4.82 15.24
C SER A 66 13.36 -4.14 16.20
N CYS A 67 12.08 -4.08 15.87
CA CYS A 67 11.05 -3.38 16.61
C CYS A 67 9.83 -4.28 16.85
N PRO A 68 9.91 -5.28 17.74
CA PRO A 68 8.88 -6.32 17.90
C PRO A 68 7.52 -5.79 18.37
N LYS A 69 7.46 -4.59 18.92
CA LYS A 69 6.21 -3.95 19.37
C LYS A 69 5.62 -2.96 18.36
N THR A 70 6.23 -2.82 17.20
CA THR A 70 5.76 -1.86 16.18
C THR A 70 4.67 -2.50 15.33
N ASP A 71 3.54 -1.81 15.23
CA ASP A 71 2.49 -2.12 14.25
C ASP A 71 2.97 -1.71 12.84
N ILE A 72 2.98 -2.65 11.91
CA ILE A 72 3.36 -2.40 10.53
C ILE A 72 2.09 -2.19 9.70
N VAL A 73 2.05 -1.09 8.97
CA VAL A 73 1.00 -0.81 7.99
C VAL A 73 1.65 -0.74 6.61
N LEU A 74 1.13 -1.51 5.67
CA LEU A 74 1.54 -1.44 4.26
C LEU A 74 0.55 -0.54 3.50
N GLY A 75 1.05 0.28 2.59
CA GLY A 75 0.20 1.11 1.77
C GLY A 75 0.79 1.40 0.40
N GLY A 76 -0.09 1.74 -0.56
CA GLY A 76 0.34 2.08 -1.90
C GLY A 76 -0.74 2.80 -2.70
N TYR A 77 -0.30 3.58 -3.67
CA TYR A 77 -1.18 4.30 -4.59
C TYR A 77 -0.81 3.96 -6.03
N SER A 78 -1.82 3.65 -6.87
CA SER A 78 -1.62 3.39 -8.30
C SER A 78 -0.57 2.28 -8.54
N GLN A 79 0.54 2.55 -9.23
CA GLN A 79 1.66 1.60 -9.35
C GLN A 79 2.19 1.14 -7.98
N GLY A 80 2.16 2.01 -6.96
CA GLY A 80 2.52 1.63 -5.60
C GLY A 80 1.53 0.64 -4.97
N ALA A 81 0.26 0.63 -5.39
CA ALA A 81 -0.68 -0.42 -5.00
C ALA A 81 -0.28 -1.77 -5.59
N ALA A 82 0.17 -1.80 -6.85
CA ALA A 82 0.72 -3.01 -7.47
C ALA A 82 1.99 -3.52 -6.74
N VAL A 83 2.82 -2.62 -6.20
CA VAL A 83 3.94 -3.01 -5.32
C VAL A 83 3.42 -3.77 -4.10
N VAL A 84 2.38 -3.25 -3.44
CA VAL A 84 1.77 -3.90 -2.26
C VAL A 84 1.10 -5.21 -2.64
N ASP A 85 0.45 -5.31 -3.80
CA ASP A 85 -0.12 -6.57 -4.32
C ASP A 85 0.97 -7.64 -4.40
N VAL A 86 2.12 -7.35 -5.03
CA VAL A 86 3.23 -8.31 -5.14
C VAL A 86 3.73 -8.75 -3.76
N VAL A 87 3.93 -7.81 -2.83
CA VAL A 87 4.42 -8.11 -1.47
C VAL A 87 3.48 -9.03 -0.70
N THR A 88 2.16 -8.86 -0.88
CA THR A 88 1.14 -9.51 -0.05
C THR A 88 0.52 -10.76 -0.68
N THR A 89 0.72 -10.95 -1.99
CA THR A 89 0.15 -12.11 -2.72
C THR A 89 1.19 -13.13 -3.19
N SER A 90 2.48 -12.73 -3.31
CA SER A 90 3.54 -13.60 -3.84
C SER A 90 4.32 -14.29 -2.72
N PRO A 91 3.97 -15.54 -2.37
CA PRO A 91 4.65 -16.28 -1.29
C PRO A 91 6.02 -16.81 -1.73
N ILE A 92 6.31 -16.77 -3.04
CA ILE A 92 7.54 -17.27 -3.64
C ILE A 92 8.20 -16.20 -4.50
N ALA A 93 9.51 -16.28 -4.64
CA ALA A 93 10.27 -15.39 -5.53
C ALA A 93 9.91 -15.65 -7.00
N GLY A 94 9.84 -14.59 -7.81
CA GLY A 94 9.57 -14.66 -9.24
C GLY A 94 9.49 -13.29 -9.89
N LEU A 95 9.68 -13.21 -11.21
CA LEU A 95 9.54 -11.98 -12.00
C LEU A 95 10.29 -10.76 -11.41
N GLY A 96 11.47 -10.98 -10.87
CA GLY A 96 12.29 -9.93 -10.23
C GLY A 96 12.02 -9.70 -8.75
N PHE A 97 10.91 -10.22 -8.19
CA PHE A 97 10.67 -10.23 -6.75
C PHE A 97 11.48 -11.39 -6.12
N ARG A 98 12.42 -11.07 -5.25
CA ARG A 98 13.42 -12.01 -4.70
C ARG A 98 13.32 -12.19 -3.20
N ASN A 99 12.54 -11.37 -2.52
CA ASN A 99 12.46 -11.33 -1.07
C ASN A 99 11.00 -11.44 -0.58
N PRO A 100 10.31 -12.58 -0.82
CA PRO A 100 8.95 -12.76 -0.34
C PRO A 100 8.89 -12.72 1.19
N MET A 101 7.81 -12.14 1.73
CA MET A 101 7.58 -12.15 3.16
C MET A 101 7.18 -13.55 3.62
N PRO A 102 7.83 -14.10 4.66
CA PRO A 102 7.36 -15.33 5.31
C PRO A 102 5.90 -15.18 5.78
N ALA A 103 5.12 -16.26 5.78
CA ALA A 103 3.72 -16.24 6.18
C ALA A 103 3.50 -15.63 7.58
N ALA A 104 4.44 -15.87 8.52
CA ALA A 104 4.41 -15.30 9.86
C ALA A 104 4.47 -13.74 9.88
N MET A 105 4.90 -13.11 8.79
CA MET A 105 4.84 -11.64 8.68
C MET A 105 3.40 -11.12 8.65
N ALA A 106 2.43 -11.95 8.30
CA ALA A 106 1.03 -11.55 8.38
C ALA A 106 0.62 -11.15 9.80
N ASP A 107 1.15 -11.78 10.83
CA ASP A 107 0.86 -11.43 12.22
C ASP A 107 1.50 -10.11 12.65
N ARG A 108 2.49 -9.63 11.88
CA ARG A 108 3.23 -8.38 12.14
C ARG A 108 2.67 -7.19 11.39
N VAL A 109 1.94 -7.44 10.31
CA VAL A 109 1.26 -6.41 9.52
C VAL A 109 -0.16 -6.24 10.05
N SER A 110 -0.41 -5.13 10.71
CA SER A 110 -1.72 -4.84 11.33
C SER A 110 -2.77 -4.48 10.30
N ALA A 111 -2.41 -3.73 9.26
CA ALA A 111 -3.35 -3.29 8.22
C ALA A 111 -2.65 -3.05 6.89
N VAL A 112 -3.44 -3.13 5.81
CA VAL A 112 -3.04 -2.75 4.46
C VAL A 112 -4.04 -1.73 3.90
N ALA A 113 -3.56 -0.71 3.19
CA ALA A 113 -4.41 0.26 2.52
C ALA A 113 -3.87 0.59 1.13
N VAL A 114 -4.62 0.26 0.09
CA VAL A 114 -4.25 0.55 -1.29
C VAL A 114 -5.29 1.44 -1.96
N PHE A 115 -4.82 2.32 -2.83
CA PHE A 115 -5.62 3.32 -3.51
C PHE A 115 -5.40 3.24 -5.02
N GLY A 116 -6.48 3.23 -5.79
CA GLY A 116 -6.38 3.15 -7.24
C GLY A 116 -5.64 1.88 -7.70
N ASN A 117 -5.97 0.75 -7.10
CA ASN A 117 -5.27 -0.52 -7.32
C ASN A 117 -5.60 -1.10 -8.70
N PRO A 118 -4.60 -1.34 -9.59
CA PRO A 118 -4.85 -1.90 -10.91
C PRO A 118 -5.51 -3.28 -10.91
N SER A 119 -5.24 -4.13 -9.92
CA SER A 119 -5.83 -5.47 -9.81
C SER A 119 -7.35 -5.43 -9.61
N ALA A 120 -7.86 -4.40 -8.93
CA ALA A 120 -9.30 -4.20 -8.75
C ALA A 120 -10.04 -4.00 -10.09
N ARG A 121 -9.38 -3.37 -11.10
CA ARG A 121 -9.98 -3.15 -12.42
C ARG A 121 -10.35 -4.44 -13.14
N VAL A 122 -9.61 -5.50 -12.92
CA VAL A 122 -9.86 -6.83 -13.51
C VAL A 122 -10.67 -7.74 -12.59
N GLY A 123 -11.34 -7.16 -11.60
CA GLY A 123 -12.21 -7.87 -10.66
C GLY A 123 -11.45 -8.68 -9.60
N GLN A 124 -10.18 -8.37 -9.39
CA GLN A 124 -9.33 -9.04 -8.41
C GLN A 124 -8.75 -8.04 -7.39
N PRO A 125 -9.59 -7.42 -6.56
CA PRO A 125 -9.09 -6.53 -5.52
C PRO A 125 -8.23 -7.32 -4.51
N LEU A 126 -7.30 -6.62 -3.87
CA LEU A 126 -6.36 -7.23 -2.92
C LEU A 126 -7.08 -7.93 -1.74
N THR A 127 -8.26 -7.45 -1.38
CA THR A 127 -9.14 -8.09 -0.39
C THR A 127 -9.50 -9.54 -0.75
N MET A 128 -9.48 -9.91 -2.01
CA MET A 128 -9.75 -11.25 -2.52
C MET A 128 -8.47 -12.01 -2.91
N LEU A 129 -7.46 -11.29 -3.41
CA LEU A 129 -6.23 -11.90 -3.91
C LEU A 129 -5.34 -12.46 -2.80
N SER A 130 -5.30 -11.82 -1.65
CA SER A 130 -4.37 -12.20 -0.60
C SER A 130 -5.03 -13.02 0.51
N PRO A 131 -4.72 -14.32 0.64
CA PRO A 131 -5.26 -15.16 1.71
C PRO A 131 -4.86 -14.69 3.12
N LEU A 132 -3.65 -14.10 3.26
CA LEU A 132 -3.09 -13.70 4.55
C LEU A 132 -3.41 -12.25 4.92
N TYR A 133 -3.57 -11.38 3.92
CA TYR A 133 -3.71 -9.94 4.15
C TYR A 133 -5.08 -9.39 3.74
N GLY A 134 -5.86 -10.11 2.92
CA GLY A 134 -7.13 -9.62 2.39
C GLY A 134 -8.11 -9.14 3.46
N ALA A 135 -8.29 -9.90 4.54
CA ALA A 135 -9.20 -9.55 5.64
C ALA A 135 -8.80 -8.28 6.40
N LYS A 136 -7.55 -7.84 6.31
CA LYS A 136 -7.02 -6.62 6.93
C LYS A 136 -6.68 -5.53 5.90
N THR A 137 -7.19 -5.65 4.68
CA THR A 137 -6.96 -4.71 3.57
C THR A 137 -8.16 -3.79 3.36
N ALA A 138 -7.90 -2.51 3.24
CA ALA A 138 -8.77 -1.53 2.60
C ALA A 138 -8.27 -1.30 1.15
N ASP A 139 -8.98 -1.83 0.17
CA ASP A 139 -8.71 -1.61 -1.25
C ASP A 139 -9.70 -0.56 -1.77
N LEU A 140 -9.22 0.65 -2.00
CA LEU A 140 -10.05 1.84 -2.19
C LEU A 140 -9.94 2.36 -3.63
N CYS A 141 -11.05 2.33 -4.33
CA CYS A 141 -11.18 2.83 -5.70
C CYS A 141 -12.11 4.05 -5.71
N ASN A 142 -11.62 5.18 -6.23
CA ASN A 142 -12.44 6.37 -6.40
C ASN A 142 -13.44 6.17 -7.55
N THR A 143 -14.60 6.78 -7.44
CA THR A 143 -15.67 6.63 -8.45
C THR A 143 -15.16 6.99 -9.85
N ALA A 144 -15.32 6.09 -10.81
CA ALA A 144 -14.89 6.23 -12.20
C ALA A 144 -13.38 6.40 -12.41
N ASP A 145 -12.53 6.09 -11.43
CA ASP A 145 -11.08 6.01 -11.61
C ASP A 145 -10.74 4.93 -12.65
N PRO A 146 -10.03 5.26 -13.75
CA PRO A 146 -9.76 4.32 -14.83
C PRO A 146 -8.71 3.26 -14.48
N ILE A 147 -7.98 3.41 -13.38
CA ILE A 147 -6.94 2.45 -12.98
C ILE A 147 -7.53 1.28 -12.20
N CYS A 148 -8.50 1.52 -11.34
CA CYS A 148 -9.09 0.50 -10.47
C CYS A 148 -10.54 0.13 -10.83
N SER A 149 -11.14 0.81 -11.83
CA SER A 149 -12.49 0.55 -12.31
C SER A 149 -12.59 0.62 -13.84
N LEU A 150 -13.77 0.31 -14.37
CA LEU A 150 -14.08 0.52 -15.80
C LEU A 150 -14.40 1.98 -16.14
N GLY A 151 -14.27 2.89 -15.18
CA GLY A 151 -14.46 4.32 -15.37
C GLY A 151 -13.44 4.95 -16.30
N ARG A 152 -13.67 6.22 -16.66
CA ARG A 152 -12.82 6.98 -17.61
C ARG A 152 -12.49 8.38 -17.09
N ASN A 153 -12.66 8.62 -15.80
CA ASN A 153 -12.43 9.94 -15.21
C ASN A 153 -11.02 10.01 -14.58
N TRP A 154 -10.03 10.46 -15.35
CA TRP A 154 -8.66 10.61 -14.87
C TRP A 154 -8.52 11.53 -13.64
N PRO A 155 -9.23 12.66 -13.51
CA PRO A 155 -9.25 13.44 -12.28
C PRO A 155 -9.61 12.63 -11.03
N SER A 156 -10.46 11.60 -11.13
CA SER A 156 -10.75 10.71 -10.02
C SER A 156 -9.51 9.95 -9.54
N HIS A 157 -8.60 9.59 -10.45
CA HIS A 157 -7.36 8.90 -10.09
C HIS A 157 -6.43 9.77 -9.23
N THR A 158 -6.41 11.08 -9.44
CA THR A 158 -5.52 12.01 -8.74
C THR A 158 -6.15 12.70 -7.52
N SER A 159 -7.44 12.48 -7.23
CA SER A 159 -8.21 13.19 -6.20
C SER A 159 -8.47 12.40 -4.92
N TYR A 160 -7.70 11.35 -4.62
CA TYR A 160 -7.86 10.55 -3.40
C TYR A 160 -7.82 11.37 -2.09
N PRO A 161 -6.92 12.37 -1.93
CA PRO A 161 -6.90 13.19 -0.73
C PRO A 161 -8.22 13.98 -0.52
N GLN A 162 -8.87 14.40 -1.62
CA GLN A 162 -10.09 15.22 -1.58
C GLN A 162 -11.38 14.38 -1.53
N SER A 163 -11.33 13.12 -1.98
CA SER A 163 -12.53 12.24 -2.09
C SER A 163 -13.05 11.71 -0.75
N GLY A 164 -12.28 11.87 0.32
CA GLY A 164 -12.60 11.28 1.63
C GLY A 164 -12.10 9.85 1.82
N LEU A 165 -11.65 9.16 0.76
CA LEU A 165 -11.19 7.77 0.86
C LEU A 165 -9.93 7.61 1.71
N VAL A 166 -9.06 8.62 1.75
CA VAL A 166 -7.91 8.64 2.68
C VAL A 166 -8.37 8.60 4.13
N LYS A 167 -9.47 9.31 4.47
CA LYS A 167 -10.05 9.27 5.81
C LYS A 167 -10.64 7.89 6.12
N VAL A 168 -11.32 7.28 5.15
CA VAL A 168 -11.84 5.91 5.27
C VAL A 168 -10.71 4.92 5.53
N ALA A 169 -9.59 5.02 4.79
CA ALA A 169 -8.41 4.19 5.02
C ALA A 169 -7.82 4.39 6.43
N ALA A 170 -7.70 5.64 6.87
CA ALA A 170 -7.18 5.94 8.20
C ALA A 170 -8.08 5.41 9.32
N ASP A 171 -9.42 5.49 9.15
CA ASP A 171 -10.38 4.91 10.08
C ASP A 171 -10.28 3.38 10.11
N TRP A 172 -10.12 2.75 8.94
CA TRP A 172 -9.89 1.31 8.83
C TRP A 172 -8.61 0.88 9.56
N ILE A 173 -7.48 1.51 9.24
CA ILE A 173 -6.19 1.21 9.87
C ILE A 173 -6.28 1.36 11.38
N THR A 174 -6.88 2.45 11.86
CA THR A 174 -6.97 2.73 13.32
C THR A 174 -7.72 1.64 14.09
N LYS A 175 -8.65 0.94 13.45
CA LYS A 175 -9.38 -0.19 14.07
C LYS A 175 -8.54 -1.45 14.17
N HIS A 176 -7.42 -1.53 13.46
CA HIS A 176 -6.52 -2.69 13.42
C HIS A 176 -5.21 -2.45 14.20
N LEU A 177 -5.02 -1.26 14.79
CA LEU A 177 -3.88 -0.91 15.64
C LEU A 177 -4.18 -1.10 17.13
#